data_69d8e0387b9ee039aceb965adbf4eef8
#
_entry.id   69d8e0387b9ee039aceb965adbf4eef8
#
_cell.length_a   1.000
_cell.length_b   1.000
_cell.length_c   1.000
_cell.angle_alpha   90.00
_cell.angle_beta   90.00
_cell.angle_gamma   90.00
#
_symmetry.space_group_name_H-M   'P 1'
#
loop_
_entity.id
_entity.type
_entity.pdbx_description
1 polymer ?
#
loop_
_entity_poly.entity_id
_entity_poly.type
_entity_poly.pdbx_seq_one_letter_code
_entity_poly.pdbx_strand_id
1 'polypeptide(L)'
;GKIELTAQVDGLFTLDRRRLYAVNSLGEMMIATRHAGPVKKGDKLAGMRVIPLVIEKEKMAEARETAGNTPLLTLTPYRALKVGLVTTGSEVYYGRIQDQFTPVIKAKLAEYGAEVTHHVLLPDDHAAVTEKIKEFLADGVDMVLCTGGMSVDPDDKTPLAIKNAGVNVVTYGAPVLPGAMFLLSYTDDGRPVCGLPGCVMYAQRTIFDLVLPYLVAGVPVTREQIAAYGEGGLCLNCKV
;
A
#
# COMPACT_ATOMS: atom_id res chain seq x y z
N GLY A 1 7.39 -26.42 -24.28
CA GLY A 1 7.86 -25.96 -23.01
C GLY A 1 6.95 -24.96 -22.35
N LYS A 2 6.91 -25.06 -21.03
CA LYS A 2 6.24 -24.10 -20.13
C LYS A 2 7.28 -23.58 -19.15
N ILE A 3 7.29 -22.27 -18.90
CA ILE A 3 8.09 -21.66 -17.87
C ILE A 3 7.15 -21.23 -16.75
N GLU A 4 7.48 -21.57 -15.50
CA GLU A 4 6.78 -21.09 -14.31
C GLU A 4 7.73 -20.23 -13.48
N LEU A 5 7.23 -19.09 -12.98
CA LEU A 5 7.93 -18.22 -12.07
C LEU A 5 7.30 -18.34 -10.69
N THR A 6 8.13 -18.52 -9.67
CA THR A 6 7.74 -18.60 -8.26
C THR A 6 8.47 -17.52 -7.43
N ALA A 7 7.81 -17.04 -6.40
CA ALA A 7 8.39 -16.07 -5.47
C ALA A 7 9.54 -16.71 -4.68
N GLN A 8 10.72 -16.10 -4.68
CA GLN A 8 11.88 -16.56 -3.90
C GLN A 8 11.88 -16.00 -2.47
N VAL A 9 11.11 -14.94 -2.23
CA VAL A 9 10.96 -14.25 -0.94
C VAL A 9 9.53 -13.78 -0.76
N ASP A 10 9.15 -13.45 0.46
CA ASP A 10 7.94 -12.67 0.74
C ASP A 10 8.12 -11.25 0.20
N GLY A 11 7.09 -10.70 -0.44
CA GLY A 11 7.23 -9.38 -1.04
C GLY A 11 6.00 -8.91 -1.80
N LEU A 12 6.16 -7.79 -2.46
CA LEU A 12 5.18 -7.19 -3.35
C LEU A 12 5.45 -7.63 -4.79
N PHE A 13 4.49 -8.33 -5.39
CA PHE A 13 4.49 -8.64 -6.81
C PHE A 13 3.79 -7.52 -7.59
N THR A 14 4.49 -6.96 -8.58
CA THR A 14 3.96 -5.94 -9.49
C THR A 14 4.20 -6.33 -10.95
N LEU A 15 3.42 -5.73 -11.85
CA LEU A 15 3.52 -6.01 -13.29
C LEU A 15 3.14 -4.78 -14.11
N ASP A 16 3.73 -4.67 -15.29
CA ASP A 16 3.33 -3.69 -16.30
C ASP A 16 2.14 -4.25 -17.11
N ARG A 17 0.93 -3.85 -16.72
CA ARG A 17 -0.33 -4.32 -17.33
C ARG A 17 -0.40 -4.00 -18.81
N ARG A 18 0.09 -2.83 -19.22
CA ARG A 18 0.03 -2.37 -20.62
C ARG A 18 0.90 -3.25 -21.51
N ARG A 19 2.15 -3.50 -21.10
CA ARG A 19 3.07 -4.36 -21.87
C ARG A 19 2.64 -5.82 -21.82
N LEU A 20 2.15 -6.31 -20.67
CA LEU A 20 1.60 -7.65 -20.56
C LEU A 20 0.45 -7.86 -21.56
N TYR A 21 -0.49 -6.90 -21.63
CA TYR A 21 -1.57 -6.94 -22.60
C TYR A 21 -1.05 -6.93 -24.03
N ALA A 22 -0.10 -6.06 -24.35
CA ALA A 22 0.48 -5.95 -25.70
C ALA A 22 1.13 -7.27 -26.15
N VAL A 23 1.95 -7.90 -25.30
CA VAL A 23 2.59 -9.18 -25.62
C VAL A 23 1.55 -10.28 -25.84
N ASN A 24 0.55 -10.39 -24.96
CA ASN A 24 -0.50 -11.40 -25.09
C ASN A 24 -1.38 -11.17 -26.35
N SER A 25 -1.51 -9.93 -26.81
CA SER A 25 -2.28 -9.57 -28.01
C SER A 25 -1.63 -10.02 -29.31
N LEU A 26 -0.35 -10.40 -29.31
CA LEU A 26 0.31 -10.98 -30.48
C LEU A 26 -0.23 -12.39 -30.81
N GLY A 27 -0.92 -13.04 -29.85
CA GLY A 27 -1.66 -14.27 -30.06
C GLY A 27 -0.84 -15.57 -30.05
N GLU A 28 0.47 -15.51 -30.14
CA GLU A 28 1.35 -16.68 -30.18
C GLU A 28 2.13 -16.93 -28.89
N MET A 29 2.20 -15.92 -28.05
CA MET A 29 2.75 -15.98 -26.70
C MET A 29 1.62 -15.94 -25.67
N MET A 30 1.79 -16.68 -24.59
CA MET A 30 0.89 -16.62 -23.45
C MET A 30 1.71 -16.34 -22.20
N ILE A 31 1.40 -15.23 -21.52
CA ILE A 31 1.90 -14.90 -20.19
C ILE A 31 0.69 -14.75 -19.28
N ALA A 32 0.44 -15.74 -18.45
CA ALA A 32 -0.58 -15.69 -17.41
C ALA A 32 0.08 -15.35 -16.08
N THR A 33 -0.46 -14.38 -15.36
CA THR A 33 0.05 -13.94 -14.07
C THR A 33 -1.01 -14.01 -12.99
N ARG A 34 -0.60 -14.11 -11.74
CA ARG A 34 -1.50 -13.77 -10.64
C ARG A 34 -1.74 -12.26 -10.61
N HIS A 35 -2.73 -11.80 -9.83
CA HIS A 35 -2.91 -10.37 -9.59
C HIS A 35 -1.70 -9.75 -8.88
N ALA A 36 -1.40 -8.49 -9.19
CA ALA A 36 -0.43 -7.71 -8.42
C ALA A 36 -0.86 -7.63 -6.95
N GLY A 37 0.11 -7.67 -6.05
CA GLY A 37 -0.15 -7.59 -4.60
C GLY A 37 0.83 -8.41 -3.77
N PRO A 38 0.52 -8.61 -2.49
CA PRO A 38 1.37 -9.36 -1.57
C PRO A 38 1.51 -10.83 -1.96
N VAL A 39 2.72 -11.35 -1.83
CA VAL A 39 3.03 -12.76 -2.09
C VAL A 39 3.94 -13.32 -1.00
N LYS A 40 3.86 -14.62 -0.81
CA LYS A 40 4.74 -15.39 0.06
C LYS A 40 5.77 -16.17 -0.76
N LYS A 41 6.92 -16.46 -0.15
CA LYS A 41 7.91 -17.36 -0.75
C LYS A 41 7.25 -18.68 -1.17
N GLY A 42 7.51 -19.10 -2.41
CA GLY A 42 6.93 -20.30 -3.00
C GLY A 42 5.63 -20.07 -3.79
N ASP A 43 4.99 -18.90 -3.68
CA ASP A 43 3.81 -18.58 -4.46
C ASP A 43 4.12 -18.56 -5.95
N LYS A 44 3.21 -19.09 -6.77
CA LYS A 44 3.31 -18.99 -8.23
C LYS A 44 2.95 -17.56 -8.66
N LEU A 45 3.86 -16.93 -9.40
CA LEU A 45 3.71 -15.57 -9.90
C LEU A 45 3.18 -15.52 -11.32
N ALA A 46 3.74 -16.34 -12.19
CA ALA A 46 3.39 -16.37 -13.61
C ALA A 46 3.68 -17.74 -14.23
N GLY A 47 2.97 -18.01 -15.31
CA GLY A 47 3.24 -19.10 -16.23
C GLY A 47 3.27 -18.57 -17.65
N MET A 48 4.25 -19.01 -18.45
CA MET A 48 4.38 -18.58 -19.84
C MET A 48 4.75 -19.71 -20.77
N ARG A 49 4.27 -19.63 -22.00
CA ARG A 49 4.61 -20.56 -23.06
C ARG A 49 4.35 -19.95 -24.42
N VAL A 50 4.96 -20.55 -25.45
CA VAL A 50 4.55 -20.38 -26.84
C VAL A 50 3.35 -21.29 -27.09
N ILE A 51 2.31 -20.78 -27.76
CA ILE A 51 1.06 -21.54 -28.04
C ILE A 51 1.27 -22.56 -29.17
N PRO A 52 1.84 -22.18 -30.36
CA PRO A 52 2.13 -23.13 -31.43
C PRO A 52 3.28 -24.06 -31.03
N LEU A 53 3.37 -25.20 -31.71
CA LEU A 53 4.46 -26.16 -31.50
C LEU A 53 5.82 -25.56 -31.92
N VAL A 54 5.80 -24.75 -32.98
CA VAL A 54 6.95 -24.01 -33.52
C VAL A 54 6.51 -22.58 -33.76
N ILE A 55 7.36 -21.61 -33.37
CA ILE A 55 7.15 -20.18 -33.60
C ILE A 55 8.21 -19.65 -34.55
N GLU A 56 7.84 -18.74 -35.43
CA GLU A 56 8.77 -18.04 -36.31
C GLU A 56 9.72 -17.11 -35.50
N LYS A 57 10.97 -17.02 -35.97
CA LYS A 57 11.99 -16.23 -35.29
C LYS A 57 11.62 -14.73 -35.20
N GLU A 58 11.00 -14.23 -36.27
CA GLU A 58 10.55 -12.86 -36.41
C GLU A 58 9.46 -12.52 -35.35
N LYS A 59 8.51 -13.43 -35.17
CA LYS A 59 7.44 -13.27 -34.13
C LYS A 59 7.99 -13.32 -32.72
N MET A 60 8.98 -14.17 -32.49
CA MET A 60 9.67 -14.18 -31.20
C MET A 60 10.44 -12.88 -30.95
N ALA A 61 11.04 -12.30 -31.99
CA ALA A 61 11.71 -11.00 -31.89
C ALA A 61 10.72 -9.87 -31.61
N GLU A 62 9.58 -9.85 -32.31
CA GLU A 62 8.49 -8.90 -32.06
C GLU A 62 7.97 -8.97 -30.61
N ALA A 63 7.73 -10.19 -30.10
CA ALA A 63 7.29 -10.38 -28.70
C ALA A 63 8.32 -9.84 -27.70
N ARG A 64 9.61 -10.04 -27.96
CA ARG A 64 10.69 -9.53 -27.12
C ARG A 64 10.76 -8.01 -27.17
N GLU A 65 10.63 -7.41 -28.35
CA GLU A 65 10.60 -5.96 -28.53
C GLU A 65 9.40 -5.34 -27.81
N THR A 66 8.21 -5.92 -27.98
CA THR A 66 6.98 -5.50 -27.29
C THR A 66 7.09 -5.60 -25.79
N ALA A 67 7.73 -6.65 -25.26
CA ALA A 67 8.00 -6.79 -23.83
C ALA A 67 8.98 -5.72 -23.30
N GLY A 68 9.86 -5.17 -24.17
CA GLY A 68 10.81 -4.11 -23.82
C GLY A 68 12.01 -4.60 -22.99
N ASN A 69 12.87 -3.66 -22.63
CA ASN A 69 14.16 -3.94 -21.99
C ASN A 69 14.14 -3.87 -20.45
N THR A 70 13.01 -3.43 -19.85
CA THR A 70 12.84 -3.41 -18.39
C THR A 70 11.96 -4.57 -17.93
N PRO A 71 12.08 -5.04 -16.69
CA PRO A 71 11.27 -6.14 -16.19
C PRO A 71 9.77 -5.89 -16.38
N LEU A 72 9.07 -6.87 -16.97
CA LEU A 72 7.62 -6.87 -17.12
C LEU A 72 6.93 -7.24 -15.81
N LEU A 73 7.56 -8.11 -15.04
CA LEU A 73 7.13 -8.62 -13.74
C LEU A 73 8.22 -8.31 -12.72
N THR A 74 7.85 -7.82 -11.55
CA THR A 74 8.80 -7.48 -10.49
C THR A 74 8.33 -8.03 -9.16
N LEU A 75 9.24 -8.62 -8.40
CA LEU A 75 9.05 -8.99 -7.00
C LEU A 75 9.96 -8.12 -6.15
N THR A 76 9.37 -7.25 -5.32
CA THR A 76 10.09 -6.36 -4.40
C THR A 76 9.97 -6.92 -2.99
N PRO A 77 11.08 -7.32 -2.33
CA PRO A 77 11.04 -7.81 -0.95
C PRO A 77 10.50 -6.77 0.02
N TYR A 78 9.83 -7.20 1.09
CA TYR A 78 9.47 -6.32 2.19
C TYR A 78 10.68 -5.89 2.99
N ARG A 79 10.61 -4.68 3.53
CA ARG A 79 11.63 -4.10 4.40
C ARG A 79 11.14 -4.13 5.86
N ALA A 80 12.04 -4.35 6.80
CA ALA A 80 11.75 -4.24 8.23
C ALA A 80 11.66 -2.75 8.59
N LEU A 81 10.45 -2.18 8.51
CA LEU A 81 10.21 -0.75 8.78
C LEU A 81 9.99 -0.47 10.26
N LYS A 82 10.57 0.63 10.73
CA LYS A 82 10.26 1.26 12.01
C LYS A 82 9.13 2.26 11.81
N VAL A 83 8.03 2.10 12.53
CA VAL A 83 6.83 2.90 12.36
C VAL A 83 6.55 3.74 13.59
N GLY A 84 6.31 5.05 13.37
CA GLY A 84 5.74 5.95 14.35
C GLY A 84 4.21 5.91 14.27
N LEU A 85 3.53 5.70 15.39
CA LEU A 85 2.07 5.71 15.48
C LEU A 85 1.61 6.85 16.40
N VAL A 86 0.86 7.78 15.83
CA VAL A 86 0.18 8.86 16.56
C VAL A 86 -1.30 8.54 16.63
N THR A 87 -1.80 8.25 17.82
CA THR A 87 -3.23 8.01 18.06
C THR A 87 -3.84 9.25 18.68
N THR A 88 -4.85 9.84 18.02
CA THR A 88 -5.58 11.00 18.56
C THR A 88 -6.97 10.61 19.05
N GLY A 89 -7.48 11.39 19.95
CA GLY A 89 -8.83 11.25 20.49
C GLY A 89 -8.86 11.58 21.97
N SER A 90 -9.58 12.64 22.33
CA SER A 90 -9.67 13.12 23.71
C SER A 90 -10.21 12.06 24.66
N GLU A 91 -11.13 11.21 24.22
CA GLU A 91 -11.69 10.12 25.05
C GLU A 91 -10.66 9.04 25.36
N VAL A 92 -9.82 8.68 24.39
CA VAL A 92 -8.73 7.71 24.57
C VAL A 92 -7.62 8.35 25.42
N TYR A 93 -7.26 9.59 25.13
CA TYR A 93 -6.21 10.31 25.84
C TYR A 93 -6.50 10.45 27.34
N TYR A 94 -7.75 10.79 27.70
CA TYR A 94 -8.16 10.91 29.11
C TYR A 94 -8.57 9.56 29.74
N GLY A 95 -8.36 8.43 29.04
CA GLY A 95 -8.63 7.09 29.58
C GLY A 95 -10.09 6.75 29.75
N ARG A 96 -11.02 7.46 29.07
CA ARG A 96 -12.48 7.18 29.12
C ARG A 96 -12.84 5.95 28.30
N ILE A 97 -12.11 5.70 27.21
CA ILE A 97 -12.22 4.51 26.39
C ILE A 97 -10.82 3.92 26.14
N GLN A 98 -10.77 2.62 25.89
CA GLN A 98 -9.51 1.93 25.58
C GLN A 98 -9.12 2.15 24.12
N ASP A 99 -7.82 2.36 23.86
CA ASP A 99 -7.27 2.41 22.50
C ASP A 99 -7.41 1.06 21.79
N GLN A 100 -8.24 1.05 20.76
CA GLN A 100 -8.46 -0.12 19.91
C GLN A 100 -7.71 -0.04 18.57
N PHE A 101 -7.16 1.13 18.21
CA PHE A 101 -6.39 1.30 16.98
C PHE A 101 -5.03 0.61 17.07
N THR A 102 -4.29 0.88 18.12
CA THR A 102 -2.91 0.40 18.26
C THR A 102 -2.76 -1.11 18.09
N PRO A 103 -3.57 -1.97 18.74
CA PRO A 103 -3.46 -3.42 18.56
C PRO A 103 -3.69 -3.86 17.11
N VAL A 104 -4.68 -3.28 16.44
CA VAL A 104 -5.03 -3.61 15.05
C VAL A 104 -3.91 -3.20 14.10
N ILE A 105 -3.38 -1.97 14.26
CA ILE A 105 -2.29 -1.47 13.41
C ILE A 105 -1.03 -2.31 13.59
N LYS A 106 -0.67 -2.65 14.84
CA LYS A 106 0.48 -3.53 15.13
C LYS A 106 0.32 -4.89 14.45
N ALA A 107 -0.88 -5.49 14.49
CA ALA A 107 -1.13 -6.78 13.84
C ALA A 107 -0.97 -6.69 12.31
N LYS A 108 -1.54 -5.65 11.68
CA LYS A 108 -1.42 -5.43 10.22
C LYS A 108 0.03 -5.19 9.78
N LEU A 109 0.80 -4.43 10.52
CA LEU A 109 2.22 -4.18 10.23
C LEU A 109 3.07 -5.45 10.37
N ALA A 110 2.79 -6.25 11.39
CA ALA A 110 3.51 -7.50 11.65
C ALA A 110 3.37 -8.53 10.52
N GLU A 111 2.25 -8.51 9.76
CA GLU A 111 2.06 -9.36 8.57
C GLU A 111 3.17 -9.17 7.52
N TYR A 112 3.80 -7.98 7.50
CA TYR A 112 4.83 -7.59 6.54
C TYR A 112 6.21 -7.37 7.17
N GLY A 113 6.38 -7.70 8.46
CA GLY A 113 7.66 -7.52 9.16
C GLY A 113 7.99 -6.08 9.56
N ALA A 114 6.99 -5.18 9.55
CA ALA A 114 7.13 -3.82 10.07
C ALA A 114 6.66 -3.76 11.53
N GLU A 115 7.24 -2.86 12.33
CA GLU A 115 6.92 -2.73 13.75
C GLU A 115 6.69 -1.28 14.19
N VAL A 116 5.80 -1.09 15.16
CA VAL A 116 5.60 0.20 15.83
C VAL A 116 6.68 0.37 16.88
N THR A 117 7.68 1.23 16.58
CA THR A 117 8.79 1.55 17.50
C THR A 117 8.51 2.79 18.34
N HIS A 118 7.69 3.71 17.83
CA HIS A 118 7.29 4.95 18.51
C HIS A 118 5.77 5.02 18.55
N HIS A 119 5.20 5.26 19.73
CA HIS A 119 3.76 5.39 19.89
C HIS A 119 3.44 6.50 20.88
N VAL A 120 2.45 7.31 20.54
CA VAL A 120 1.93 8.36 21.43
C VAL A 120 0.41 8.46 21.32
N LEU A 121 -0.23 8.70 22.45
CA LEU A 121 -1.64 9.12 22.54
C LEU A 121 -1.67 10.62 22.73
N LEU A 122 -2.45 11.34 21.91
CA LEU A 122 -2.60 12.79 21.99
C LEU A 122 -4.09 13.18 22.05
N PRO A 123 -4.41 14.31 22.66
CA PRO A 123 -5.73 14.92 22.50
C PRO A 123 -5.90 15.40 21.06
N ASP A 124 -7.11 15.85 20.70
CA ASP A 124 -7.44 16.36 19.37
C ASP A 124 -6.85 17.78 19.16
N ASP A 125 -5.54 17.89 19.27
CA ASP A 125 -4.75 19.12 19.08
C ASP A 125 -3.83 18.95 17.86
N HIS A 126 -4.17 19.66 16.77
CA HIS A 126 -3.42 19.56 15.51
C HIS A 126 -1.96 20.05 15.62
N ALA A 127 -1.65 21.02 16.50
CA ALA A 127 -0.29 21.50 16.67
C ALA A 127 0.58 20.43 17.36
N ALA A 128 0.05 19.82 18.43
CA ALA A 128 0.74 18.72 19.12
C ALA A 128 0.96 17.51 18.19
N VAL A 129 -0.04 17.16 17.38
CA VAL A 129 0.07 16.08 16.39
C VAL A 129 1.12 16.42 15.32
N THR A 130 1.13 17.65 14.80
CA THR A 130 2.12 18.09 13.81
C THR A 130 3.55 17.97 14.35
N GLU A 131 3.80 18.48 15.54
CA GLU A 131 5.13 18.42 16.16
C GLU A 131 5.56 16.98 16.43
N LYS A 132 4.64 16.11 16.84
CA LYS A 132 4.95 14.69 17.09
C LYS A 132 5.28 13.93 15.79
N ILE A 133 4.61 14.24 14.68
CA ILE A 133 4.97 13.70 13.36
C ILE A 133 6.40 14.09 13.01
N LYS A 134 6.76 15.38 13.16
CA LYS A 134 8.12 15.88 12.88
C LYS A 134 9.17 15.23 13.78
N GLU A 135 8.89 15.09 15.08
CA GLU A 135 9.77 14.43 16.04
C GLU A 135 10.04 12.99 15.63
N PHE A 136 9.00 12.19 15.35
CA PHE A 136 9.18 10.80 14.91
C PHE A 136 9.98 10.70 13.60
N LEU A 137 9.73 11.60 12.64
CA LEU A 137 10.52 11.66 11.43
C LEU A 137 11.99 12.03 11.70
N ALA A 138 12.26 12.94 12.63
CA ALA A 138 13.61 13.29 13.05
C ALA A 138 14.33 12.13 13.79
N ASP A 139 13.59 11.34 14.57
CA ASP A 139 14.09 10.13 15.24
C ASP A 139 14.37 8.97 14.28
N GLY A 140 14.08 9.16 12.99
CA GLY A 140 14.45 8.21 11.94
C GLY A 140 13.49 7.04 11.77
N VAL A 141 12.19 7.21 12.07
CA VAL A 141 11.20 6.21 11.65
C VAL A 141 11.05 6.22 10.13
N ASP A 142 10.73 5.06 9.58
CA ASP A 142 10.56 4.87 8.13
C ASP A 142 9.17 5.27 7.64
N MET A 143 8.17 5.30 8.53
CA MET A 143 6.79 5.63 8.23
C MET A 143 6.10 6.20 9.47
N VAL A 144 5.18 7.16 9.28
CA VAL A 144 4.30 7.65 10.35
C VAL A 144 2.84 7.35 10.00
N LEU A 145 2.12 6.78 10.94
CA LEU A 145 0.68 6.54 10.85
C LEU A 145 -0.05 7.39 11.90
N CYS A 146 -1.10 8.08 11.48
CA CYS A 146 -1.97 8.87 12.34
C CYS A 146 -3.37 8.25 12.35
N THR A 147 -3.94 8.05 13.52
CA THR A 147 -5.28 7.50 13.72
C THR A 147 -6.12 8.43 14.59
N GLY A 148 -7.43 8.47 14.37
CA GLY A 148 -8.35 9.42 15.02
C GLY A 148 -8.42 10.75 14.26
N GLY A 149 -9.51 11.50 14.43
CA GLY A 149 -9.73 12.80 13.79
C GLY A 149 -9.59 12.78 12.25
N MET A 150 -10.06 11.71 11.62
CA MET A 150 -9.93 11.46 10.17
C MET A 150 -11.28 11.32 9.46
N SER A 151 -12.37 11.81 10.05
CA SER A 151 -13.68 11.80 9.42
C SER A 151 -13.98 13.13 8.69
N VAL A 152 -15.20 13.33 8.29
CA VAL A 152 -15.66 14.58 7.63
C VAL A 152 -16.09 15.66 8.63
N ASP A 153 -15.93 15.42 9.92
CA ASP A 153 -16.31 16.37 10.96
C ASP A 153 -15.40 17.60 10.87
N PRO A 154 -15.94 18.84 10.93
CA PRO A 154 -15.14 20.07 10.97
C PRO A 154 -14.11 20.12 12.11
N ASP A 155 -14.35 19.39 13.20
CA ASP A 155 -13.45 19.30 14.35
C ASP A 155 -12.31 18.31 14.14
N ASP A 156 -12.34 17.51 13.09
CA ASP A 156 -11.29 16.53 12.73
C ASP A 156 -10.07 17.25 12.15
N LYS A 157 -9.04 17.35 12.93
CA LYS A 157 -7.84 18.17 12.65
C LYS A 157 -6.61 17.37 12.21
N THR A 158 -6.68 16.05 12.21
CA THR A 158 -5.54 15.19 11.82
C THR A 158 -5.08 15.40 10.38
N PRO A 159 -5.96 15.58 9.36
CA PRO A 159 -5.51 15.91 8.01
C PRO A 159 -4.75 17.23 7.92
N LEU A 160 -5.16 18.24 8.72
CA LEU A 160 -4.47 19.52 8.80
C LEU A 160 -3.09 19.36 9.47
N ALA A 161 -3.03 18.58 10.55
CA ALA A 161 -1.78 18.29 11.25
C ALA A 161 -0.75 17.62 10.33
N ILE A 162 -1.17 16.64 9.55
CA ILE A 162 -0.31 15.96 8.56
C ILE A 162 0.20 16.96 7.51
N LYS A 163 -0.66 17.78 6.93
CA LYS A 163 -0.26 18.80 5.95
C LYS A 163 0.77 19.79 6.54
N ASN A 164 0.58 20.21 7.79
CA ASN A 164 1.47 21.15 8.48
C ASN A 164 2.81 20.52 8.87
N ALA A 165 2.96 19.20 8.81
CA ALA A 165 4.23 18.52 9.06
C ALA A 165 5.25 18.68 7.90
N GLY A 166 4.89 19.36 6.81
CA GLY A 166 5.79 19.61 5.68
C GLY A 166 5.91 18.43 4.72
N VAL A 167 4.80 17.74 4.48
CA VAL A 167 4.73 16.57 3.60
C VAL A 167 3.96 16.87 2.30
N ASN A 168 4.27 16.12 1.25
CA ASN A 168 3.62 16.21 -0.05
C ASN A 168 2.40 15.27 -0.08
N VAL A 169 1.19 15.83 -0.05
CA VAL A 169 -0.05 15.05 -0.06
C VAL A 169 -0.30 14.47 -1.44
N VAL A 170 -0.38 13.14 -1.54
CA VAL A 170 -0.76 12.40 -2.74
C VAL A 170 -2.27 12.40 -2.90
N THR A 171 -2.97 12.04 -1.82
CA THR A 171 -4.45 12.02 -1.81
C THR A 171 -4.98 12.23 -0.39
N TYR A 172 -6.14 12.87 -0.32
CA TYR A 172 -7.04 12.79 0.82
C TYR A 172 -8.38 12.34 0.29
N GLY A 173 -8.76 11.12 0.65
CA GLY A 173 -9.86 10.37 0.07
C GLY A 173 -9.40 9.28 -0.90
N ALA A 174 -10.13 8.17 -0.92
CA ALA A 174 -9.94 7.03 -1.81
C ALA A 174 -11.28 6.41 -2.18
N PRO A 175 -11.47 5.94 -3.43
CA PRO A 175 -12.72 5.33 -3.88
C PRO A 175 -12.82 3.87 -3.42
N VAL A 176 -12.65 3.64 -2.11
CA VAL A 176 -12.65 2.31 -1.48
C VAL A 176 -13.53 2.33 -0.23
N LEU A 177 -14.42 1.36 -0.12
CA LEU A 177 -15.30 1.18 1.03
C LEU A 177 -15.12 -0.24 1.61
N PRO A 178 -14.77 -0.35 2.90
CA PRO A 178 -14.51 0.75 3.84
C PRO A 178 -13.14 1.41 3.67
N GLY A 179 -13.05 2.71 4.02
CA GLY A 179 -11.77 3.41 4.07
C GLY A 179 -11.69 4.74 3.30
N ALA A 180 -12.82 5.28 2.82
CA ALA A 180 -12.86 6.46 1.94
C ALA A 180 -12.05 7.68 2.44
N MET A 181 -11.91 7.87 3.76
CA MET A 181 -11.22 9.04 4.34
C MET A 181 -9.71 8.82 4.57
N PHE A 182 -9.11 7.92 3.80
CA PHE A 182 -7.67 7.68 3.86
C PHE A 182 -6.86 8.87 3.32
N LEU A 183 -5.78 9.24 4.01
CA LEU A 183 -4.82 10.23 3.56
C LEU A 183 -3.46 9.57 3.35
N LEU A 184 -2.85 9.82 2.20
CA LEU A 184 -1.49 9.42 1.88
C LEU A 184 -0.66 10.63 1.53
N SER A 185 0.50 10.75 2.14
CA SER A 185 1.50 11.76 1.83
C SER A 185 2.90 11.17 1.92
N TYR A 186 3.88 11.90 1.37
CA TYR A 186 5.30 11.54 1.48
C TYR A 186 6.11 12.77 1.92
N THR A 187 7.14 12.55 2.71
CA THR A 187 8.20 13.52 2.95
C THR A 187 9.05 13.71 1.69
N ASP A 188 9.89 14.74 1.63
CA ASP A 188 10.79 14.97 0.47
C ASP A 188 11.79 13.83 0.28
N ASP A 189 12.15 13.11 1.34
CA ASP A 189 13.00 11.91 1.28
C ASP A 189 12.22 10.60 1.01
N GLY A 190 10.92 10.69 0.73
CA GLY A 190 10.07 9.59 0.29
C GLY A 190 9.48 8.71 1.41
N ARG A 191 9.57 9.12 2.68
CA ARG A 191 8.93 8.39 3.79
C ARG A 191 7.44 8.67 3.82
N PRO A 192 6.57 7.63 3.91
CA PRO A 192 5.13 7.82 3.95
C PRO A 192 4.64 8.35 5.31
N VAL A 193 3.69 9.28 5.24
CA VAL A 193 2.89 9.74 6.38
C VAL A 193 1.43 9.56 6.01
N CYS A 194 0.71 8.73 6.76
CA CYS A 194 -0.67 8.34 6.46
C CYS A 194 -1.62 8.75 7.56
N GLY A 195 -2.83 9.21 7.16
CA GLY A 195 -3.98 9.34 8.03
C GLY A 195 -4.95 8.18 7.81
N LEU A 196 -5.24 7.42 8.84
CA LEU A 196 -6.04 6.20 8.76
C LEU A 196 -7.47 6.45 9.23
N PRO A 197 -8.48 6.10 8.41
CA PRO A 197 -9.88 6.27 8.79
C PRO A 197 -10.29 5.32 9.92
N GLY A 198 -11.28 5.72 10.72
CA GLY A 198 -11.76 4.98 11.89
C GLY A 198 -12.18 3.53 11.62
N CYS A 199 -12.66 3.24 10.41
CA CYS A 199 -13.07 1.88 10.03
C CYS A 199 -11.93 0.85 10.01
N VAL A 200 -10.65 1.28 10.03
CA VAL A 200 -9.51 0.36 10.14
C VAL A 200 -9.57 -0.49 11.42
N MET A 201 -10.21 0.02 12.48
CA MET A 201 -10.41 -0.73 13.72
C MET A 201 -11.38 -1.91 13.58
N TYR A 202 -12.40 -1.75 12.75
CA TYR A 202 -13.56 -2.67 12.72
C TYR A 202 -13.58 -3.55 11.48
N ALA A 203 -13.07 -3.01 10.35
CA ALA A 203 -13.10 -3.73 9.09
C ALA A 203 -11.84 -4.59 8.91
N GLN A 204 -12.06 -5.83 8.51
CA GLN A 204 -10.96 -6.76 8.25
C GLN A 204 -10.03 -6.23 7.14
N ARG A 205 -10.60 -5.65 6.10
CA ARG A 205 -9.87 -5.06 4.96
C ARG A 205 -10.38 -3.64 4.69
N THR A 206 -9.46 -2.73 4.43
CA THR A 206 -9.71 -1.33 4.08
C THR A 206 -8.75 -0.91 2.99
N ILE A 207 -8.82 0.33 2.52
CA ILE A 207 -7.81 0.93 1.63
C ILE A 207 -6.38 0.79 2.19
N PHE A 208 -6.21 0.86 3.52
CA PHE A 208 -4.91 0.72 4.15
C PHE A 208 -4.29 -0.65 3.85
N ASP A 209 -5.07 -1.71 3.85
CA ASP A 209 -4.61 -3.08 3.53
C ASP A 209 -4.20 -3.25 2.06
N LEU A 210 -4.74 -2.41 1.16
CA LEU A 210 -4.32 -2.38 -0.26
C LEU A 210 -3.02 -1.62 -0.46
N VAL A 211 -2.80 -0.56 0.33
CA VAL A 211 -1.66 0.35 0.20
C VAL A 211 -0.44 -0.14 1.01
N LEU A 212 -0.66 -0.69 2.20
CA LEU A 212 0.41 -1.09 3.13
C LEU A 212 1.50 -1.98 2.49
N PRO A 213 1.19 -3.01 1.69
CA PRO A 213 2.22 -3.84 1.04
C PRO A 213 3.18 -3.01 0.16
N TYR A 214 2.68 -1.98 -0.52
CA TYR A 214 3.50 -1.08 -1.34
C TYR A 214 4.41 -0.22 -0.47
N LEU A 215 3.87 0.36 0.61
CA LEU A 215 4.65 1.19 1.54
C LEU A 215 5.79 0.38 2.17
N VAL A 216 5.50 -0.84 2.63
CA VAL A 216 6.51 -1.70 3.25
C VAL A 216 7.56 -2.20 2.23
N ALA A 217 7.17 -2.42 0.98
CA ALA A 217 8.11 -2.72 -0.09
C ALA A 217 8.94 -1.50 -0.54
N GLY A 218 8.56 -0.28 -0.11
CA GLY A 218 9.19 0.97 -0.55
C GLY A 218 8.85 1.34 -2.00
N VAL A 219 7.72 0.87 -2.47
CA VAL A 219 7.19 1.21 -3.80
C VAL A 219 6.19 2.36 -3.63
N PRO A 220 6.46 3.55 -4.16
CA PRO A 220 5.57 4.69 -4.03
C PRO A 220 4.19 4.39 -4.63
N VAL A 221 3.14 4.79 -3.93
CA VAL A 221 1.76 4.71 -4.40
C VAL A 221 1.35 6.06 -4.94
N THR A 222 0.87 6.10 -6.18
CA THR A 222 0.45 7.33 -6.85
C THR A 222 -1.05 7.59 -6.71
N ARG A 223 -1.45 8.83 -7.04
CA ARG A 223 -2.87 9.21 -7.07
C ARG A 223 -3.67 8.37 -8.08
N GLU A 224 -3.09 8.08 -9.24
CA GLU A 224 -3.69 7.25 -10.29
C GLU A 224 -3.92 5.83 -9.80
N GLN A 225 -2.97 5.27 -9.05
CA GLN A 225 -3.12 3.94 -8.45
C GLN A 225 -4.25 3.91 -7.41
N ILE A 226 -4.35 4.94 -6.55
CA ILE A 226 -5.46 5.07 -5.60
C ILE A 226 -6.79 5.18 -6.34
N ALA A 227 -6.87 5.99 -7.40
CA ALA A 227 -8.07 6.13 -8.22
C ALA A 227 -8.48 4.81 -8.89
N ALA A 228 -7.52 4.01 -9.35
CA ALA A 228 -7.77 2.72 -9.97
C ALA A 228 -8.37 1.68 -9.01
N TYR A 229 -8.22 1.83 -7.70
CA TYR A 229 -8.89 0.97 -6.72
C TYR A 229 -10.41 1.16 -6.66
N GLY A 230 -10.98 2.15 -7.36
CA GLY A 230 -12.43 2.29 -7.52
C GLY A 230 -13.07 1.06 -8.15
N GLU A 231 -12.39 0.40 -9.09
CA GLU A 231 -12.76 -0.93 -9.56
C GLU A 231 -12.41 -1.99 -8.51
N GLY A 232 -13.40 -2.69 -7.97
CA GLY A 232 -13.26 -3.64 -6.87
C GLY A 232 -13.15 -3.01 -5.47
N GLY A 233 -13.22 -1.68 -5.37
CA GLY A 233 -13.12 -0.96 -4.10
C GLY A 233 -14.37 -0.98 -3.23
N LEU A 234 -15.47 -1.53 -3.74
CA LEU A 234 -16.69 -1.70 -2.97
C LEU A 234 -16.64 -3.01 -2.20
N CYS A 235 -16.82 -2.93 -0.87
CA CYS A 235 -17.01 -4.11 -0.04
C CYS A 235 -15.84 -5.12 -0.07
N LEU A 236 -14.62 -4.68 0.28
CA LEU A 236 -13.40 -5.51 0.28
C LEU A 236 -13.48 -6.82 1.11
N ASN A 237 -14.48 -6.92 1.99
CA ASN A 237 -14.69 -8.09 2.86
C ASN A 237 -15.76 -9.05 2.32
N CYS A 238 -16.40 -8.74 1.20
CA CYS A 238 -17.37 -9.64 0.58
C CYS A 238 -16.63 -10.89 0.10
N LYS A 239 -17.12 -12.04 0.53
CA LYS A 239 -16.75 -13.32 -0.09
C LYS A 239 -17.46 -13.35 -1.45
N VAL A 240 -16.69 -13.28 -2.53
CA VAL A 240 -17.17 -13.58 -3.87
C VAL A 240 -17.28 -15.10 -4.01
#